data_1e6c673a3a769717d173685e0cb5f15d
#
_entry.id   1e6c673a3a769717d173685e0cb5f15d
#
_cell.length_a   1.000
_cell.length_b   1.000
_cell.length_c   1.000
_cell.angle_alpha   90.00
_cell.angle_beta   90.00
_cell.angle_gamma   90.00
#
_symmetry.space_group_name_H-M   'P 1'
#
loop_
_entity.id
_entity.type
_entity.pdbx_description
1 polymer ?
#
loop_
_entity_poly.entity_id
_entity_poly.type
_entity_poly.pdbx_seq_one_letter_code
_entity_poly.pdbx_strand_id
1 'polypeptide(L)'
;MTRVDEAVSRAPGNRPWASVLFWSVLGLVVVAQVVVVVPGFTVMRLWEDEAFNLSVPINLLDGRGYTSDGTLSGSRLTPFDPRISTGPVVLLPVAAVLALGVDPVIAGRAVVLVFYVGLLAGLWLLGRRIGGRWAGLAAVTVPLGLNTWDSASPIQTPIDVLGEVPAAALVVWALWAFRDRPWLAGLLIGFALETKTIALLAVPAIAVGVFFTVEGQAFWLRVRRVVFCGLFALLPVAAVELWKLIALGPAGYVDVTKQFGYFLLSGGQGDNRVPFASKLSGLVTSWFSPAILPVLLILVFVVVGILVIVLQRRQALPPLPTDASARELLVLLSATLVGLATWIGWWALSSHLPVWIRHPSPGLFAFIPVLAAFLVLGARLLWNARSSGAPARRTGLRAAAVAASVLLALTLAVQVRGHVGIADHVRYGETLGEQRTAAAAVGVLGEETLASSWGPAVSVIVLSGARAALVDAPGFAGTTRLYANYDVSEAGLDRFHAALEAVCEDVPLRIGHYAMCIPR
;
A
#
# COMPACT_ATOMS: atom_id res chain seq x y z
N MET A 1 -1.15 -13.42 -65.54
CA MET A 1 -1.01 -14.37 -64.40
C MET A 1 0.42 -14.30 -63.94
N THR A 2 0.69 -13.42 -63.03
CA THR A 2 2.03 -13.00 -62.61
C THR A 2 2.18 -13.25 -61.11
N ARG A 3 3.29 -13.89 -60.76
CA ARG A 3 3.73 -14.24 -59.41
C ARG A 3 3.80 -13.00 -58.50
N VAL A 4 2.77 -12.71 -57.70
CA VAL A 4 2.76 -11.65 -56.70
C VAL A 4 2.44 -12.18 -55.27
N ASP A 5 2.24 -13.49 -55.11
CA ASP A 5 1.69 -14.05 -53.85
C ASP A 5 2.69 -14.78 -52.94
N GLU A 6 3.99 -14.46 -52.94
CA GLU A 6 4.93 -15.10 -52.02
C GLU A 6 5.68 -14.14 -51.07
N ALA A 7 5.17 -12.94 -50.86
CA ALA A 7 5.69 -12.02 -49.84
C ALA A 7 4.85 -12.04 -48.53
N VAL A 8 4.10 -13.12 -48.28
CA VAL A 8 3.35 -13.28 -47.01
C VAL A 8 4.34 -13.59 -45.89
N SER A 9 4.62 -12.53 -45.15
CA SER A 9 4.71 -12.57 -43.69
C SER A 9 5.64 -13.63 -43.09
N ARG A 10 6.96 -13.45 -43.20
CA ARG A 10 7.84 -13.95 -42.13
C ARG A 10 7.63 -13.04 -40.91
N ALA A 11 6.66 -13.40 -40.04
CA ALA A 11 6.65 -12.91 -38.68
C ALA A 11 8.07 -13.01 -38.11
N PRO A 12 8.60 -11.97 -37.42
CA PRO A 12 9.96 -12.04 -36.89
C PRO A 12 10.03 -13.25 -35.97
N GLY A 13 10.74 -14.29 -36.41
CA GLY A 13 10.82 -15.59 -35.75
C GLY A 13 11.08 -15.39 -34.28
N ASN A 14 10.27 -16.02 -33.44
CA ASN A 14 10.44 -16.07 -31.99
C ASN A 14 11.88 -16.52 -31.70
N ARG A 15 12.74 -15.56 -31.40
CA ARG A 15 14.14 -15.86 -31.08
C ARG A 15 14.12 -16.59 -29.73
N PRO A 16 14.48 -17.87 -29.64
CA PRO A 16 14.35 -18.69 -28.46
C PRO A 16 15.00 -18.05 -27.22
N TRP A 17 16.11 -17.37 -27.39
CA TRP A 17 16.81 -16.65 -26.31
C TRP A 17 15.96 -15.53 -25.68
N ALA A 18 15.10 -14.83 -26.46
CA ALA A 18 14.25 -13.78 -25.93
C ALA A 18 13.14 -14.34 -25.04
N SER A 19 12.72 -15.56 -25.30
CA SER A 19 11.78 -16.27 -24.41
C SER A 19 12.48 -16.74 -23.14
N VAL A 20 13.67 -17.34 -23.27
CA VAL A 20 14.48 -17.76 -22.12
C VAL A 20 14.78 -16.58 -21.21
N LEU A 21 15.25 -15.45 -21.75
CA LEU A 21 15.52 -14.24 -21.00
C LEU A 21 14.28 -13.75 -20.23
N PHE A 22 13.11 -13.73 -20.89
CA PHE A 22 11.87 -13.31 -20.25
C PHE A 22 11.51 -14.19 -19.04
N TRP A 23 11.54 -15.50 -19.19
CA TRP A 23 11.22 -16.43 -18.13
C TRP A 23 12.24 -16.41 -16.99
N SER A 24 13.52 -16.21 -17.30
CA SER A 24 14.57 -16.02 -16.29
C SER A 24 14.33 -14.76 -15.47
N VAL A 25 14.03 -13.61 -16.10
CA VAL A 25 13.76 -12.36 -15.40
C VAL A 25 12.47 -12.46 -14.60
N LEU A 26 11.42 -13.07 -15.14
CA LEU A 26 10.19 -13.32 -14.40
C LEU A 26 10.45 -14.20 -13.17
N GLY A 27 11.23 -15.26 -13.31
CA GLY A 27 11.62 -16.12 -12.19
C GLY A 27 12.38 -15.35 -11.11
N LEU A 28 13.32 -14.49 -11.49
CA LEU A 28 14.04 -13.63 -10.54
C LEU A 28 13.09 -12.65 -9.82
N VAL A 29 12.13 -12.05 -10.53
CA VAL A 29 11.15 -11.15 -9.92
C VAL A 29 10.26 -11.91 -8.93
N VAL A 30 9.80 -13.13 -9.28
CA VAL A 30 9.01 -13.97 -8.36
C VAL A 30 9.82 -14.32 -7.11
N VAL A 31 11.08 -14.72 -7.28
CA VAL A 31 11.97 -15.00 -6.13
C VAL A 31 12.13 -13.74 -5.26
N ALA A 32 12.36 -12.58 -5.87
CA ALA A 32 12.50 -11.33 -5.13
C ALA A 32 11.20 -10.97 -4.36
N GLN A 33 10.01 -11.20 -4.94
CA GLN A 33 8.73 -11.01 -4.24
C GLN A 33 8.62 -11.94 -3.02
N VAL A 34 9.02 -13.21 -3.15
CA VAL A 34 9.02 -14.16 -2.03
C VAL A 34 10.00 -13.72 -0.94
N VAL A 35 11.21 -13.30 -1.32
CA VAL A 35 12.25 -12.81 -0.39
C VAL A 35 11.74 -11.61 0.43
N VAL A 36 10.98 -10.71 -0.19
CA VAL A 36 10.43 -9.52 0.49
C VAL A 36 9.26 -9.88 1.42
N VAL A 37 8.49 -10.91 1.10
CA VAL A 37 7.28 -11.33 1.86
C VAL A 37 7.63 -12.22 3.04
N VAL A 38 8.54 -13.20 2.87
CA VAL A 38 8.82 -14.22 3.90
C VAL A 38 9.21 -13.65 5.26
N PRO A 39 10.08 -12.63 5.37
CA PRO A 39 10.42 -12.03 6.66
C PRO A 39 9.21 -11.53 7.44
N GLY A 40 8.16 -11.09 6.76
CA GLY A 40 6.90 -10.69 7.40
C GLY A 40 6.25 -11.82 8.22
N PHE A 41 6.43 -13.09 7.86
CA PHE A 41 5.89 -14.22 8.62
C PHE A 41 6.84 -14.77 9.67
N THR A 42 8.14 -14.53 9.53
CA THR A 42 9.17 -15.25 10.30
C THR A 42 9.93 -14.38 11.28
N VAL A 43 10.27 -13.15 10.90
CA VAL A 43 11.22 -12.31 11.64
C VAL A 43 10.63 -10.95 12.02
N MET A 44 9.88 -10.33 11.08
CA MET A 44 9.41 -8.95 11.28
C MET A 44 8.39 -8.89 12.42
N ARG A 45 8.75 -8.11 13.45
CA ARG A 45 7.87 -7.87 14.59
C ARG A 45 6.47 -7.41 14.16
N LEU A 46 5.47 -7.67 14.98
CA LEU A 46 4.16 -7.05 14.82
C LEU A 46 4.30 -5.56 15.15
N TRP A 47 3.92 -4.71 14.20
CA TRP A 47 3.92 -3.28 14.40
C TRP A 47 2.71 -2.86 15.25
N GLU A 48 2.84 -1.78 16.01
CA GLU A 48 1.77 -1.28 16.87
C GLU A 48 0.48 -0.93 16.11
N ASP A 49 0.60 -0.40 14.89
CA ASP A 49 -0.56 -0.17 14.02
C ASP A 49 -1.24 -1.48 13.56
N GLU A 50 -0.44 -2.53 13.28
CA GLU A 50 -0.98 -3.86 12.97
C GLU A 50 -1.69 -4.45 14.19
N ALA A 51 -1.06 -4.37 15.36
CA ALA A 51 -1.62 -4.86 16.61
C ALA A 51 -2.95 -4.16 16.93
N PHE A 52 -3.01 -2.86 16.74
CA PHE A 52 -4.21 -2.09 16.94
C PHE A 52 -5.33 -2.46 15.95
N ASN A 53 -4.98 -2.69 14.67
CA ASN A 53 -5.92 -3.22 13.69
C ASN A 53 -6.41 -4.63 14.07
N LEU A 54 -5.52 -5.51 14.58
CA LEU A 54 -5.87 -6.86 15.01
C LEU A 54 -6.76 -6.91 16.25
N SER A 55 -6.76 -5.87 17.09
CA SER A 55 -7.67 -5.81 18.24
C SER A 55 -9.15 -5.90 17.80
N VAL A 56 -9.50 -5.39 16.62
CA VAL A 56 -10.87 -5.41 16.11
C VAL A 56 -11.38 -6.82 15.79
N PRO A 57 -10.70 -7.63 14.95
CA PRO A 57 -11.14 -8.99 14.69
C PRO A 57 -11.07 -9.88 15.95
N ILE A 58 -10.14 -9.66 16.87
CA ILE A 58 -10.07 -10.36 18.15
C ILE A 58 -11.31 -10.04 18.98
N ASN A 59 -11.62 -8.75 19.20
CA ASN A 59 -12.80 -8.33 19.94
C ASN A 59 -14.12 -8.81 19.31
N LEU A 60 -14.16 -8.88 17.97
CA LEU A 60 -15.33 -9.42 17.27
C LEU A 60 -15.58 -10.88 17.62
N LEU A 61 -14.52 -11.71 17.66
CA LEU A 61 -14.60 -13.12 18.01
C LEU A 61 -14.91 -13.34 19.51
N ASP A 62 -14.45 -12.45 20.37
CA ASP A 62 -14.75 -12.45 21.80
C ASP A 62 -16.18 -11.97 22.13
N GLY A 63 -17.00 -11.70 21.11
CA GLY A 63 -18.39 -11.23 21.30
C GLY A 63 -18.52 -9.76 21.68
N ARG A 64 -17.43 -8.97 21.61
CA ARG A 64 -17.41 -7.53 21.94
C ARG A 64 -17.83 -6.65 20.74
N GLY A 65 -18.22 -7.26 19.62
CA GLY A 65 -18.58 -6.57 18.38
C GLY A 65 -17.39 -6.02 17.60
N TYR A 66 -17.68 -5.25 16.56
CA TYR A 66 -16.63 -4.61 15.74
C TYR A 66 -16.07 -3.39 16.49
N THR A 67 -15.18 -3.64 17.45
CA THR A 67 -14.63 -2.64 18.36
C THR A 67 -13.11 -2.70 18.41
N SER A 68 -12.45 -1.55 18.54
CA SER A 68 -11.05 -1.49 18.94
C SER A 68 -10.90 -1.56 20.46
N ASP A 69 -9.68 -1.79 20.93
CA ASP A 69 -9.35 -1.70 22.36
C ASP A 69 -9.43 -0.27 22.92
N GLY A 70 -9.62 0.71 22.05
CA GLY A 70 -9.74 2.11 22.43
C GLY A 70 -8.42 2.76 22.82
N THR A 71 -7.29 2.20 22.44
CA THR A 71 -5.96 2.76 22.74
C THR A 71 -5.80 4.20 22.30
N LEU A 72 -6.39 4.58 21.16
CA LEU A 72 -6.38 5.96 20.65
C LEU A 72 -7.65 6.76 21.04
N SER A 73 -8.62 6.14 21.70
CA SER A 73 -9.94 6.73 21.99
C SER A 73 -10.22 6.86 23.49
N GLY A 74 -9.19 6.84 24.33
CA GLY A 74 -9.36 6.94 25.78
C GLY A 74 -9.53 5.59 26.46
N SER A 75 -9.00 4.53 25.88
CA SER A 75 -8.89 3.18 26.46
C SER A 75 -10.22 2.52 26.82
N ARG A 76 -11.28 2.89 26.11
CA ARG A 76 -12.57 2.22 26.14
C ARG A 76 -12.75 1.43 24.86
N LEU A 77 -13.39 0.27 24.95
CA LEU A 77 -13.86 -0.43 23.75
C LEU A 77 -14.64 0.55 22.88
N THR A 78 -14.11 0.81 21.68
CA THR A 78 -14.67 1.83 20.80
C THR A 78 -15.23 1.13 19.56
N PRO A 79 -16.57 1.08 19.44
CA PRO A 79 -17.20 0.45 18.29
C PRO A 79 -16.99 1.30 17.04
N PHE A 80 -16.67 0.64 15.92
CA PHE A 80 -16.39 1.27 14.62
C PHE A 80 -15.43 2.47 14.74
N ASP A 81 -14.37 2.29 15.52
CA ASP A 81 -13.40 3.34 15.81
C ASP A 81 -12.83 3.95 14.50
N PRO A 82 -13.03 5.24 14.25
CA PRO A 82 -12.54 5.91 13.04
C PRO A 82 -11.02 5.99 12.96
N ARG A 83 -10.32 5.78 14.09
CA ARG A 83 -8.85 5.77 14.13
C ARG A 83 -8.25 4.44 13.67
N ILE A 84 -9.06 3.37 13.64
CA ILE A 84 -8.72 2.15 12.93
C ILE A 84 -8.75 2.45 11.43
N SER A 85 -7.58 2.69 10.86
CA SER A 85 -7.47 3.11 9.46
C SER A 85 -7.64 1.96 8.45
N THR A 86 -7.71 0.73 8.93
CA THR A 86 -7.96 -0.50 8.14
C THR A 86 -9.39 -0.94 8.35
N GLY A 87 -10.16 -0.98 7.29
CA GLY A 87 -11.60 -1.20 7.35
C GLY A 87 -12.05 -2.66 7.29
N PRO A 88 -13.37 -2.90 7.33
CA PRO A 88 -13.97 -4.22 7.44
C PRO A 88 -13.66 -5.16 6.26
N VAL A 89 -13.36 -4.63 5.08
CA VAL A 89 -12.98 -5.45 3.91
C VAL A 89 -11.70 -6.27 4.14
N VAL A 90 -10.83 -5.81 5.02
CA VAL A 90 -9.63 -6.57 5.46
C VAL A 90 -9.90 -7.28 6.78
N LEU A 91 -10.46 -6.58 7.77
CA LEU A 91 -10.54 -7.10 9.12
C LEU A 91 -11.59 -8.21 9.31
N LEU A 92 -12.66 -8.25 8.52
CA LEU A 92 -13.61 -9.38 8.57
C LEU A 92 -13.01 -10.68 8.02
N PRO A 93 -12.32 -10.71 6.86
CA PRO A 93 -11.55 -11.89 6.46
C PRO A 93 -10.50 -12.32 7.49
N VAL A 94 -9.82 -11.36 8.17
CA VAL A 94 -8.90 -11.69 9.26
C VAL A 94 -9.63 -12.39 10.41
N ALA A 95 -10.79 -11.88 10.83
CA ALA A 95 -11.62 -12.53 11.85
C ALA A 95 -12.01 -13.95 11.43
N ALA A 96 -12.37 -14.17 10.17
CA ALA A 96 -12.72 -15.50 9.67
C ALA A 96 -11.53 -16.48 9.74
N VAL A 97 -10.31 -16.02 9.46
CA VAL A 97 -9.10 -16.86 9.57
C VAL A 97 -8.74 -17.11 11.03
N LEU A 98 -8.87 -16.11 11.90
CA LEU A 98 -8.67 -16.23 13.35
C LEU A 98 -9.64 -17.25 13.96
N ALA A 99 -10.90 -17.28 13.51
CA ALA A 99 -11.90 -18.25 13.97
C ALA A 99 -11.51 -19.73 13.70
N LEU A 100 -10.54 -19.96 12.80
CA LEU A 100 -9.96 -21.28 12.55
C LEU A 100 -8.82 -21.64 13.52
N GLY A 101 -8.53 -20.79 14.50
CA GLY A 101 -7.45 -21.00 15.47
C GLY A 101 -6.05 -20.65 14.96
N VAL A 102 -5.96 -19.87 13.87
CA VAL A 102 -4.68 -19.41 13.32
C VAL A 102 -4.11 -18.28 14.18
N ASP A 103 -2.80 -18.27 14.38
CA ASP A 103 -2.07 -17.20 15.07
C ASP A 103 -2.44 -15.80 14.50
N PRO A 104 -2.67 -14.78 15.34
CA PRO A 104 -3.17 -13.47 14.90
C PRO A 104 -2.28 -12.77 13.85
N VAL A 105 -0.96 -12.87 13.98
CA VAL A 105 -0.03 -12.28 13.02
C VAL A 105 -0.10 -12.99 11.68
N ILE A 106 -0.14 -14.33 11.74
CA ILE A 106 -0.23 -15.17 10.53
C ILE A 106 -1.59 -14.94 9.84
N ALA A 107 -2.68 -14.93 10.59
CA ALA A 107 -4.03 -14.69 10.05
C ALA A 107 -4.11 -13.33 9.34
N GLY A 108 -3.67 -12.27 10.01
CA GLY A 108 -3.69 -10.92 9.46
C GLY A 108 -2.84 -10.79 8.21
N ARG A 109 -1.58 -11.20 8.29
CA ARG A 109 -0.62 -11.09 7.18
C ARG A 109 -0.95 -12.00 6.00
N ALA A 110 -1.53 -13.18 6.24
CA ALA A 110 -2.00 -14.06 5.17
C ALA A 110 -3.16 -13.45 4.37
N VAL A 111 -4.11 -12.78 5.03
CA VAL A 111 -5.18 -12.05 4.35
C VAL A 111 -4.61 -10.93 3.49
N VAL A 112 -3.68 -10.13 4.03
CA VAL A 112 -3.04 -9.05 3.25
C VAL A 112 -2.20 -9.62 2.11
N LEU A 113 -1.54 -10.77 2.28
CA LEU A 113 -0.84 -11.48 1.20
C LEU A 113 -1.77 -11.82 0.03
N VAL A 114 -3.00 -12.24 0.29
CA VAL A 114 -3.98 -12.49 -0.78
C VAL A 114 -4.24 -11.21 -1.58
N PHE A 115 -4.41 -10.06 -0.91
CA PHE A 115 -4.54 -8.77 -1.58
C PHE A 115 -3.27 -8.38 -2.34
N TYR A 116 -2.08 -8.63 -1.78
CA TYR A 116 -0.83 -8.34 -2.46
C TYR A 116 -0.65 -9.18 -3.73
N VAL A 117 -0.94 -10.47 -3.68
CA VAL A 117 -0.97 -11.32 -4.88
C VAL A 117 -2.01 -10.81 -5.89
N GLY A 118 -3.18 -10.39 -5.40
CA GLY A 118 -4.21 -9.73 -6.22
C GLY A 118 -3.71 -8.45 -6.88
N LEU A 119 -2.96 -7.62 -6.15
CA LEU A 119 -2.29 -6.43 -6.68
C LEU A 119 -1.34 -6.78 -7.83
N LEU A 120 -0.43 -7.73 -7.60
CA LEU A 120 0.54 -8.16 -8.61
C LEU A 120 -0.15 -8.75 -9.86
N ALA A 121 -1.22 -9.55 -9.66
CA ALA A 121 -2.01 -10.10 -10.77
C ALA A 121 -2.70 -8.97 -11.58
N GLY A 122 -3.33 -8.01 -10.91
CA GLY A 122 -3.95 -6.84 -11.55
C GLY A 122 -2.94 -6.00 -12.33
N LEU A 123 -1.79 -5.71 -11.72
CA LEU A 123 -0.68 -4.98 -12.35
C LEU A 123 -0.13 -5.71 -13.58
N TRP A 124 0.02 -7.04 -13.47
CA TRP A 124 0.44 -7.87 -14.60
C TRP A 124 -0.54 -7.78 -15.78
N LEU A 125 -1.83 -7.96 -15.52
CA LEU A 125 -2.87 -7.92 -16.55
C LEU A 125 -2.96 -6.53 -17.20
N LEU A 126 -2.94 -5.48 -16.38
CA LEU A 126 -3.01 -4.10 -16.84
C LEU A 126 -1.76 -3.72 -17.65
N GLY A 127 -0.57 -4.07 -17.16
CA GLY A 127 0.67 -3.86 -17.86
C GLY A 127 0.76 -4.62 -19.19
N ARG A 128 0.28 -5.87 -19.23
CA ARG A 128 0.17 -6.62 -20.49
C ARG A 128 -0.74 -5.93 -21.51
N ARG A 129 -1.85 -5.36 -21.06
CA ARG A 129 -2.79 -4.61 -21.91
C ARG A 129 -2.14 -3.33 -22.46
N ILE A 130 -1.26 -2.67 -21.69
CA ILE A 130 -0.56 -1.45 -22.09
C ILE A 130 0.54 -1.73 -23.11
N GLY A 131 1.46 -2.66 -22.83
CA GLY A 131 2.69 -2.83 -23.63
C GLY A 131 3.17 -4.27 -23.79
N GLY A 132 2.30 -5.28 -23.56
CA GLY A 132 2.61 -6.70 -23.66
C GLY A 132 3.39 -7.23 -22.45
N ARG A 133 3.92 -8.46 -22.55
CA ARG A 133 4.50 -9.21 -21.42
C ARG A 133 5.62 -8.46 -20.68
N TRP A 134 6.44 -7.69 -21.34
CA TRP A 134 7.51 -6.93 -20.71
C TRP A 134 6.99 -5.73 -19.91
N ALA A 135 5.92 -5.09 -20.37
CA ALA A 135 5.26 -4.03 -19.61
C ALA A 135 4.54 -4.59 -18.37
N GLY A 136 3.93 -5.78 -18.49
CA GLY A 136 3.41 -6.51 -17.34
C GLY A 136 4.49 -6.83 -16.32
N LEU A 137 5.64 -7.34 -16.78
CA LEU A 137 6.79 -7.63 -15.92
C LEU A 137 7.31 -6.37 -15.21
N ALA A 138 7.46 -5.26 -15.93
CA ALA A 138 7.86 -3.99 -15.32
C ALA A 138 6.87 -3.53 -14.24
N ALA A 139 5.56 -3.62 -14.50
CA ALA A 139 4.55 -3.23 -13.52
C ALA A 139 4.64 -4.05 -12.22
N VAL A 140 4.82 -5.38 -12.29
CA VAL A 140 4.92 -6.22 -11.08
C VAL A 140 6.27 -6.12 -10.37
N THR A 141 7.28 -5.55 -11.02
CA THR A 141 8.59 -5.32 -10.41
C THR A 141 8.63 -4.05 -9.56
N VAL A 142 7.84 -3.04 -9.91
CA VAL A 142 7.86 -1.73 -9.23
C VAL A 142 7.56 -1.81 -7.72
N PRO A 143 6.60 -2.61 -7.21
CA PRO A 143 6.38 -2.75 -5.78
C PRO A 143 7.63 -3.11 -4.97
N LEU A 144 8.57 -3.86 -5.54
CA LEU A 144 9.87 -4.17 -4.90
C LEU A 144 10.74 -2.93 -4.66
N GLY A 145 10.54 -1.87 -5.44
CA GLY A 145 11.32 -0.62 -5.35
C GLY A 145 10.58 0.52 -4.64
N LEU A 146 9.31 0.33 -4.25
CA LEU A 146 8.50 1.38 -3.63
C LEU A 146 8.59 1.39 -2.11
N ASN A 147 9.12 0.35 -1.50
CA ASN A 147 9.32 0.31 -0.06
C ASN A 147 10.81 0.48 0.25
N THR A 148 11.13 1.39 1.14
CA THR A 148 12.49 1.60 1.60
C THR A 148 12.73 0.82 2.88
N TRP A 149 13.94 0.32 3.07
CA TRP A 149 14.39 -0.37 4.27
C TRP A 149 14.91 0.59 5.36
N ASP A 150 14.82 1.88 5.12
CA ASP A 150 15.19 2.91 6.09
C ASP A 150 14.17 2.97 7.24
N SER A 151 14.60 3.50 8.39
CA SER A 151 13.77 3.71 9.60
C SER A 151 12.51 4.54 9.34
N ALA A 152 12.53 5.35 8.29
CA ALA A 152 11.38 6.10 7.81
C ALA A 152 10.50 5.32 6.82
N SER A 153 10.72 4.01 6.65
CA SER A 153 9.93 3.18 5.75
C SER A 153 8.43 3.34 6.00
N PRO A 154 7.65 3.57 4.94
CA PRO A 154 6.21 3.80 5.06
C PRO A 154 5.43 2.55 5.47
N ILE A 155 5.92 1.37 5.15
CA ILE A 155 5.43 0.05 5.56
C ILE A 155 6.64 -0.87 5.78
N GLN A 156 6.55 -1.80 6.72
CA GLN A 156 7.66 -2.72 6.99
C GLN A 156 7.75 -3.80 5.92
N THR A 157 6.61 -4.39 5.60
CA THR A 157 6.48 -5.40 4.55
C THR A 157 5.21 -5.17 3.72
N PRO A 158 5.14 -5.67 2.49
CA PRO A 158 3.92 -5.53 1.69
C PRO A 158 2.71 -6.31 2.23
N ILE A 159 2.90 -7.08 3.30
CA ILE A 159 1.86 -7.88 3.94
C ILE A 159 1.52 -7.43 5.36
N ASP A 160 2.02 -6.29 5.82
CA ASP A 160 1.62 -5.69 7.09
C ASP A 160 0.08 -5.57 7.15
N VAL A 161 -0.51 -5.81 8.34
CA VAL A 161 -1.97 -5.77 8.53
C VAL A 161 -2.46 -4.33 8.49
N LEU A 162 -2.30 -3.74 7.33
CA LEU A 162 -2.63 -2.36 7.00
C LEU A 162 -3.52 -2.32 5.75
N GLY A 163 -4.35 -1.28 5.63
CA GLY A 163 -5.27 -1.13 4.50
C GLY A 163 -4.62 -0.62 3.20
N GLU A 164 -3.34 -0.24 3.21
CA GLU A 164 -2.65 0.41 2.10
C GLU A 164 -2.54 -0.47 0.85
N VAL A 165 -1.96 -1.64 0.99
CA VAL A 165 -1.77 -2.61 -0.10
C VAL A 165 -3.10 -3.21 -0.56
N PRO A 166 -4.03 -3.60 0.34
CA PRO A 166 -5.37 -4.03 -0.05
C PRO A 166 -6.14 -2.97 -0.86
N ALA A 167 -6.11 -1.70 -0.43
CA ALA A 167 -6.75 -0.61 -1.18
C ALA A 167 -6.12 -0.43 -2.56
N ALA A 168 -4.79 -0.46 -2.66
CA ALA A 168 -4.08 -0.39 -3.94
C ALA A 168 -4.49 -1.53 -4.89
N ALA A 169 -4.63 -2.75 -4.38
CA ALA A 169 -5.08 -3.90 -5.17
C ALA A 169 -6.47 -3.64 -5.79
N LEU A 170 -7.42 -3.19 -4.98
CA LEU A 170 -8.79 -2.89 -5.44
C LEU A 170 -8.82 -1.73 -6.45
N VAL A 171 -8.00 -0.70 -6.25
CA VAL A 171 -7.85 0.42 -7.21
C VAL A 171 -7.28 -0.07 -8.55
N VAL A 172 -6.26 -0.94 -8.55
CA VAL A 172 -5.69 -1.50 -9.78
C VAL A 172 -6.73 -2.34 -10.54
N TRP A 173 -7.52 -3.15 -9.84
CA TRP A 173 -8.60 -3.90 -10.46
C TRP A 173 -9.73 -3.00 -10.97
N ALA A 174 -10.00 -1.87 -10.30
CA ALA A 174 -10.93 -0.86 -10.80
C ALA A 174 -10.41 -0.20 -12.08
N LEU A 175 -9.11 0.12 -12.17
CA LEU A 175 -8.45 0.59 -13.38
C LEU A 175 -8.50 -0.43 -14.53
N TRP A 176 -8.41 -1.71 -14.21
CA TRP A 176 -8.56 -2.76 -15.22
C TRP A 176 -10.01 -2.87 -15.73
N ALA A 177 -10.99 -2.68 -14.83
CA ALA A 177 -12.42 -2.91 -15.12
C ALA A 177 -13.14 -1.69 -15.73
N PHE A 178 -12.70 -0.45 -15.52
CA PHE A 178 -13.48 0.77 -15.77
C PHE A 178 -14.00 0.89 -17.22
N ARG A 179 -13.29 0.33 -18.18
CA ARG A 179 -13.66 0.40 -19.58
C ARG A 179 -14.88 -0.44 -19.87
N ASP A 180 -14.80 -1.73 -19.59
CA ASP A 180 -15.75 -2.72 -20.06
C ASP A 180 -16.86 -2.99 -19.04
N ARG A 181 -16.55 -2.77 -17.75
CA ARG A 181 -17.43 -3.06 -16.60
C ARG A 181 -17.40 -1.90 -15.58
N PRO A 182 -17.98 -0.72 -15.91
CA PRO A 182 -17.96 0.43 -15.01
C PRO A 182 -18.64 0.17 -13.67
N TRP A 183 -19.66 -0.71 -13.61
CA TRP A 183 -20.27 -1.15 -12.37
C TRP A 183 -19.27 -1.88 -11.45
N LEU A 184 -18.43 -2.77 -12.03
CA LEU A 184 -17.42 -3.49 -11.28
C LEU A 184 -16.32 -2.53 -10.80
N ALA A 185 -15.90 -1.57 -11.63
CA ALA A 185 -14.94 -0.54 -11.21
C ALA A 185 -15.49 0.27 -10.03
N GLY A 186 -16.77 0.64 -10.07
CA GLY A 186 -17.43 1.30 -8.95
C GLY A 186 -17.42 0.43 -7.70
N LEU A 187 -17.89 -0.81 -7.80
CA LEU A 187 -17.92 -1.74 -6.67
C LEU A 187 -16.53 -1.94 -6.02
N LEU A 188 -15.48 -2.08 -6.83
CA LEU A 188 -14.11 -2.22 -6.37
C LEU A 188 -13.61 -0.95 -5.66
N ILE A 189 -13.97 0.25 -6.15
CA ILE A 189 -13.67 1.50 -5.45
C ILE A 189 -14.43 1.58 -4.12
N GLY A 190 -15.70 1.18 -4.08
CA GLY A 190 -16.45 1.10 -2.82
C GLY A 190 -15.80 0.17 -1.80
N PHE A 191 -15.35 -1.00 -2.21
CA PHE A 191 -14.57 -1.88 -1.36
C PHE A 191 -13.21 -1.28 -0.97
N ALA A 192 -12.55 -0.53 -1.86
CA ALA A 192 -11.32 0.17 -1.51
C ALA A 192 -11.54 1.25 -0.44
N LEU A 193 -12.67 1.96 -0.48
CA LEU A 193 -13.08 2.92 0.56
C LEU A 193 -13.29 2.25 1.91
N GLU A 194 -13.94 1.08 1.91
CA GLU A 194 -14.16 0.26 3.11
C GLU A 194 -12.92 -0.56 3.52
N THR A 195 -11.87 -0.54 2.72
CA THR A 195 -10.54 -1.04 3.08
C THR A 195 -9.73 0.05 3.77
N LYS A 196 -9.74 1.25 3.21
CA LYS A 196 -9.06 2.43 3.73
C LYS A 196 -9.70 3.69 3.13
N THR A 197 -10.29 4.52 3.97
CA THR A 197 -11.07 5.70 3.54
C THR A 197 -10.30 6.63 2.59
N ILE A 198 -8.98 6.72 2.75
CA ILE A 198 -8.13 7.54 1.87
C ILE A 198 -8.15 7.07 0.40
N ALA A 199 -8.66 5.87 0.11
CA ALA A 199 -8.89 5.42 -1.28
C ALA A 199 -9.89 6.32 -2.05
N LEU A 200 -10.61 7.23 -1.34
CA LEU A 200 -11.40 8.29 -1.95
C LEU A 200 -10.59 9.12 -2.98
N LEU A 201 -9.30 9.25 -2.76
CA LEU A 201 -8.39 9.96 -3.68
C LEU A 201 -8.20 9.27 -5.04
N ALA A 202 -8.61 8.00 -5.18
CA ALA A 202 -8.62 7.30 -6.47
C ALA A 202 -9.90 7.58 -7.30
N VAL A 203 -10.96 8.10 -6.68
CA VAL A 203 -12.25 8.34 -7.36
C VAL A 203 -12.10 9.24 -8.60
N PRO A 204 -11.36 10.36 -8.56
CA PRO A 204 -11.17 11.20 -9.75
C PRO A 204 -10.52 10.44 -10.92
N ALA A 205 -9.56 9.55 -10.64
CA ALA A 205 -8.92 8.73 -11.68
C ALA A 205 -9.93 7.81 -12.38
N ILE A 206 -10.76 7.12 -11.61
CA ILE A 206 -11.78 6.22 -12.16
C ILE A 206 -12.87 7.00 -12.89
N ALA A 207 -13.30 8.16 -12.36
CA ALA A 207 -14.26 9.03 -13.02
C ALA A 207 -13.76 9.49 -14.40
N VAL A 208 -12.50 9.95 -14.48
CA VAL A 208 -11.83 10.32 -15.75
C VAL A 208 -11.76 9.11 -16.69
N GLY A 209 -11.34 7.95 -16.19
CA GLY A 209 -11.29 6.71 -16.97
C GLY A 209 -12.64 6.37 -17.58
N VAL A 210 -13.69 6.29 -16.77
CA VAL A 210 -15.05 5.95 -17.19
C VAL A 210 -15.62 6.98 -18.17
N PHE A 211 -15.40 8.27 -17.91
CA PHE A 211 -15.95 9.37 -18.72
C PHE A 211 -15.37 9.39 -20.13
N PHE A 212 -14.05 9.20 -20.28
CA PHE A 212 -13.39 9.31 -21.59
C PHE A 212 -13.28 8.00 -22.37
N THR A 213 -13.68 6.88 -21.80
CA THR A 213 -13.57 5.55 -22.44
C THR A 213 -14.33 5.45 -23.75
N VAL A 214 -15.53 6.04 -23.85
CA VAL A 214 -16.42 5.85 -25.00
C VAL A 214 -16.33 7.03 -25.96
N GLU A 215 -16.03 6.71 -27.23
CA GLU A 215 -15.95 7.68 -28.32
C GLU A 215 -17.33 7.97 -28.93
N GLY A 216 -17.50 9.19 -29.43
CA GLY A 216 -18.71 9.57 -30.17
C GLY A 216 -19.99 9.67 -29.33
N GLN A 217 -19.99 9.30 -28.05
CA GLN A 217 -21.18 9.44 -27.22
C GLN A 217 -21.41 10.89 -26.78
N ALA A 218 -22.70 11.24 -26.68
CA ALA A 218 -23.14 12.52 -26.14
C ALA A 218 -22.62 12.70 -24.70
N PHE A 219 -22.34 13.93 -24.31
CA PHE A 219 -21.83 14.29 -22.98
C PHE A 219 -22.63 13.63 -21.84
N TRP A 220 -23.97 13.70 -21.91
CA TRP A 220 -24.84 13.17 -20.86
C TRP A 220 -24.78 11.64 -20.72
N LEU A 221 -24.50 10.90 -21.78
CA LEU A 221 -24.30 9.45 -21.69
C LEU A 221 -22.99 9.12 -20.95
N ARG A 222 -21.95 9.91 -21.13
CA ARG A 222 -20.70 9.77 -20.37
C ARG A 222 -20.92 10.10 -18.89
N VAL A 223 -21.63 11.20 -18.60
CA VAL A 223 -22.02 11.54 -17.21
C VAL A 223 -22.81 10.41 -16.58
N ARG A 224 -23.82 9.87 -17.29
CA ARG A 224 -24.63 8.74 -16.80
C ARG A 224 -23.78 7.51 -16.46
N ARG A 225 -22.74 7.22 -17.23
CA ARG A 225 -21.80 6.11 -16.94
C ARG A 225 -21.00 6.36 -15.67
N VAL A 226 -20.52 7.59 -15.47
CA VAL A 226 -19.80 7.96 -14.24
C VAL A 226 -20.73 7.87 -13.03
N VAL A 227 -21.95 8.40 -13.12
CA VAL A 227 -22.97 8.29 -12.07
C VAL A 227 -23.28 6.83 -11.75
N PHE A 228 -23.48 6.00 -12.80
CA PHE A 228 -23.71 4.56 -12.63
C PHE A 228 -22.55 3.87 -11.90
N CYS A 229 -21.30 4.17 -12.28
CA CYS A 229 -20.11 3.70 -11.57
C CYS A 229 -20.12 4.16 -10.10
N GLY A 230 -20.45 5.42 -9.85
CA GLY A 230 -20.54 5.99 -8.51
C GLY A 230 -21.62 5.33 -7.64
N LEU A 231 -22.78 5.01 -8.21
CA LEU A 231 -23.84 4.29 -7.49
C LEU A 231 -23.37 2.91 -7.01
N PHE A 232 -22.61 2.19 -7.85
CA PHE A 232 -22.02 0.91 -7.42
C PHE A 232 -20.92 1.09 -6.38
N ALA A 233 -20.17 2.20 -6.40
CA ALA A 233 -19.21 2.50 -5.35
C ALA A 233 -19.88 2.77 -4.00
N LEU A 234 -21.07 3.31 -4.00
CA LEU A 234 -21.83 3.54 -2.76
C LEU A 234 -22.40 2.26 -2.14
N LEU A 235 -22.51 1.15 -2.85
CA LEU A 235 -23.12 -0.07 -2.29
C LEU A 235 -22.34 -0.66 -1.10
N PRO A 236 -21.01 -0.90 -1.16
CA PRO A 236 -20.26 -1.36 0.00
C PRO A 236 -20.29 -0.36 1.14
N VAL A 237 -20.16 0.94 0.82
CA VAL A 237 -20.21 2.01 1.82
C VAL A 237 -21.56 2.02 2.53
N ALA A 238 -22.67 1.99 1.78
CA ALA A 238 -24.01 1.95 2.35
C ALA A 238 -24.26 0.70 3.19
N ALA A 239 -23.70 -0.46 2.79
CA ALA A 239 -23.81 -1.68 3.57
C ALA A 239 -23.11 -1.55 4.94
N VAL A 240 -21.90 -0.97 4.98
CA VAL A 240 -21.16 -0.74 6.23
C VAL A 240 -21.84 0.33 7.09
N GLU A 241 -22.31 1.43 6.49
CA GLU A 241 -23.04 2.47 7.22
C GLU A 241 -24.36 1.95 7.79
N LEU A 242 -25.09 1.10 7.04
CA LEU A 242 -26.28 0.43 7.54
C LEU A 242 -25.94 -0.52 8.70
N TRP A 243 -24.84 -1.27 8.60
CA TRP A 243 -24.37 -2.10 9.69
C TRP A 243 -24.06 -1.28 10.96
N LYS A 244 -23.35 -0.16 10.84
CA LYS A 244 -23.11 0.78 11.95
C LYS A 244 -24.40 1.27 12.58
N LEU A 245 -25.36 1.68 11.75
CA LEU A 245 -26.65 2.17 12.22
C LEU A 245 -27.44 1.10 12.99
N ILE A 246 -27.45 -0.14 12.49
CA ILE A 246 -28.13 -1.27 13.17
C ILE A 246 -27.43 -1.63 14.48
N ALA A 247 -26.10 -1.68 14.48
CA ALA A 247 -25.32 -2.09 15.64
C ALA A 247 -25.31 -1.05 16.77
N LEU A 248 -25.31 0.25 16.42
CA LEU A 248 -25.15 1.35 17.39
C LEU A 248 -26.47 2.07 17.72
N GLY A 249 -27.51 1.85 16.92
CA GLY A 249 -28.70 2.68 16.93
C GLY A 249 -28.44 4.12 16.44
N PRO A 250 -29.50 4.94 16.29
CA PRO A 250 -29.36 6.27 15.69
C PRO A 250 -28.42 7.21 16.47
N ALA A 251 -28.47 7.21 17.79
CA ALA A 251 -27.63 8.08 18.61
C ALA A 251 -26.14 7.71 18.51
N GLY A 252 -25.80 6.42 18.68
CA GLY A 252 -24.43 5.94 18.56
C GLY A 252 -23.86 6.13 17.14
N TYR A 253 -24.70 5.93 16.11
CA TYR A 253 -24.31 6.19 14.73
C TYR A 253 -23.91 7.67 14.51
N VAL A 254 -24.72 8.61 15.05
CA VAL A 254 -24.40 10.05 14.95
C VAL A 254 -23.09 10.37 15.65
N ASP A 255 -22.85 9.78 16.82
CA ASP A 255 -21.62 10.03 17.59
C ASP A 255 -20.37 9.51 16.84
N VAL A 256 -20.39 8.28 16.31
CA VAL A 256 -19.29 7.74 15.52
C VAL A 256 -19.07 8.55 14.24
N THR A 257 -20.14 9.00 13.59
CA THR A 257 -20.05 9.85 12.41
C THR A 257 -19.39 11.20 12.71
N LYS A 258 -19.72 11.82 13.86
CA LYS A 258 -19.05 13.05 14.33
C LYS A 258 -17.57 12.81 14.61
N GLN A 259 -17.23 11.71 15.31
CA GLN A 259 -15.83 11.33 15.57
C GLN A 259 -15.04 11.12 14.27
N PHE A 260 -15.67 10.48 13.29
CA PHE A 260 -15.08 10.32 11.97
C PHE A 260 -14.87 11.67 11.26
N GLY A 261 -15.83 12.57 11.35
CA GLY A 261 -15.69 13.94 10.83
C GLY A 261 -14.50 14.69 11.46
N TYR A 262 -14.37 14.62 12.78
CA TYR A 262 -13.20 15.18 13.48
C TYR A 262 -11.90 14.53 13.05
N PHE A 263 -11.86 13.21 12.92
CA PHE A 263 -10.69 12.48 12.44
C PHE A 263 -10.27 12.95 11.04
N LEU A 264 -11.21 13.11 10.12
CA LEU A 264 -10.92 13.61 8.76
C LEU A 264 -10.38 15.04 8.77
N LEU A 265 -10.96 15.92 9.59
CA LEU A 265 -10.56 17.33 9.66
C LEU A 265 -9.20 17.53 10.35
N SER A 266 -8.91 16.74 11.38
CA SER A 266 -7.63 16.81 12.12
C SER A 266 -6.51 15.99 11.48
N GLY A 267 -6.80 15.18 10.46
CA GLY A 267 -5.85 14.20 9.93
C GLY A 267 -5.48 13.10 10.94
N GLY A 268 -6.29 12.93 11.99
CA GLY A 268 -6.03 11.97 13.07
C GLY A 268 -4.98 12.43 14.09
N GLN A 269 -4.50 13.67 14.01
CA GLN A 269 -3.41 14.17 14.85
C GLN A 269 -3.60 15.66 15.22
N GLY A 270 -2.91 16.08 16.28
CA GLY A 270 -2.92 17.49 16.71
C GLY A 270 -2.22 18.45 15.73
N ASP A 271 -2.21 19.73 16.07
CA ASP A 271 -1.84 20.88 15.23
C ASP A 271 -0.39 20.95 14.68
N ASN A 272 0.27 19.84 14.42
CA ASN A 272 1.62 19.81 13.86
C ASN A 272 1.60 20.11 12.36
N ARG A 273 1.67 21.38 12.01
CA ARG A 273 1.80 21.82 10.63
C ARG A 273 3.22 21.56 10.11
N VAL A 274 3.33 20.73 9.08
CA VAL A 274 4.61 20.47 8.41
C VAL A 274 4.69 21.27 7.12
N PRO A 275 5.79 22.03 6.88
CA PRO A 275 5.97 22.81 5.65
C PRO A 275 5.94 21.91 4.41
N PHE A 276 5.37 22.43 3.31
CA PHE A 276 5.29 21.72 2.02
C PHE A 276 6.65 21.19 1.53
N ALA A 277 7.70 22.00 1.66
CA ALA A 277 9.06 21.60 1.26
C ALA A 277 9.56 20.37 2.03
N SER A 278 9.31 20.31 3.35
CA SER A 278 9.68 19.16 4.20
C SER A 278 8.89 17.91 3.82
N LYS A 279 7.61 18.05 3.47
CA LYS A 279 6.80 16.93 2.97
C LYS A 279 7.31 16.40 1.65
N LEU A 280 7.59 17.29 0.70
CA LEU A 280 8.12 16.89 -0.62
C LEU A 280 9.49 16.20 -0.47
N SER A 281 10.37 16.75 0.37
CA SER A 281 11.65 16.13 0.69
C SER A 281 11.45 14.75 1.32
N GLY A 282 10.56 14.63 2.31
CA GLY A 282 10.24 13.35 2.96
C GLY A 282 9.68 12.31 1.98
N LEU A 283 8.81 12.72 1.04
CA LEU A 283 8.31 11.84 -0.01
C LEU A 283 9.46 11.26 -0.85
N VAL A 284 10.35 12.14 -1.30
CA VAL A 284 11.47 11.75 -2.16
C VAL A 284 12.46 10.85 -1.41
N THR A 285 12.84 11.22 -0.20
CA THR A 285 13.85 10.49 0.56
C THR A 285 13.33 9.14 1.08
N SER A 286 12.05 9.03 1.41
CA SER A 286 11.49 7.82 2.00
C SER A 286 10.99 6.81 0.97
N TRP A 287 10.36 7.28 -0.11
CA TRP A 287 9.83 6.39 -1.15
C TRP A 287 10.80 6.11 -2.28
N PHE A 288 11.69 7.05 -2.56
CA PHE A 288 12.53 7.05 -3.76
C PHE A 288 14.03 7.06 -3.46
N SER A 289 14.44 7.18 -2.20
CA SER A 289 15.85 7.05 -1.82
C SER A 289 16.24 5.56 -1.71
N PRO A 290 17.37 5.13 -2.25
CA PRO A 290 18.30 5.85 -3.13
C PRO A 290 17.80 5.97 -4.58
N ALA A 291 16.52 5.75 -4.84
CA ALA A 291 15.91 5.54 -6.15
C ALA A 291 15.39 6.82 -6.83
N ILE A 292 15.77 8.02 -6.38
CA ILE A 292 15.33 9.28 -7.00
C ILE A 292 15.60 9.32 -8.51
N LEU A 293 16.71 8.78 -8.93
CA LEU A 293 17.12 8.76 -10.33
C LEU A 293 16.19 7.88 -11.19
N PRO A 294 15.79 6.65 -10.78
CA PRO A 294 14.76 5.89 -11.46
C PRO A 294 13.42 6.61 -11.56
N VAL A 295 13.01 7.36 -10.55
CA VAL A 295 11.76 8.14 -10.59
C VAL A 295 11.84 9.26 -11.62
N LEU A 296 12.94 9.99 -11.66
CA LEU A 296 13.17 11.00 -12.69
C LEU A 296 13.20 10.37 -14.09
N LEU A 297 13.83 9.22 -14.24
CA LEU A 297 13.82 8.47 -15.49
C LEU A 297 12.42 8.00 -15.87
N ILE A 298 11.64 7.48 -14.93
CA ILE A 298 10.22 7.12 -15.13
C ILE A 298 9.44 8.34 -15.64
N LEU A 299 9.60 9.50 -15.01
CA LEU A 299 8.95 10.74 -15.41
C LEU A 299 9.36 11.18 -16.83
N VAL A 300 10.65 11.15 -17.16
CA VAL A 300 11.16 11.49 -18.49
C VAL A 300 10.60 10.54 -19.55
N PHE A 301 10.59 9.23 -19.28
CA PHE A 301 10.06 8.24 -20.21
C PHE A 301 8.54 8.30 -20.34
N VAL A 302 7.82 8.65 -19.27
CA VAL A 302 6.37 8.91 -19.34
C VAL A 302 6.09 10.08 -20.27
N VAL A 303 6.83 11.18 -20.13
CA VAL A 303 6.72 12.33 -21.04
C VAL A 303 7.04 11.93 -22.48
N VAL A 304 8.09 11.16 -22.69
CA VAL A 304 8.45 10.65 -24.02
C VAL A 304 7.39 9.69 -24.55
N GLY A 305 6.85 8.81 -23.73
CA GLY A 305 5.74 7.91 -24.09
C GLY A 305 4.49 8.67 -24.51
N ILE A 306 4.12 9.72 -23.75
CA ILE A 306 3.02 10.62 -24.08
C ILE A 306 3.25 11.31 -25.42
N LEU A 307 4.44 11.85 -25.64
CA LEU A 307 4.81 12.51 -26.90
C LEU A 307 4.70 11.55 -28.07
N VAL A 308 5.17 10.32 -27.92
CA VAL A 308 5.09 9.30 -28.98
C VAL A 308 3.64 8.93 -29.28
N ILE A 309 2.80 8.73 -28.27
CA ILE A 309 1.36 8.42 -28.44
C ILE A 309 0.63 9.61 -29.10
N VAL A 310 0.94 10.84 -28.71
CA VAL A 310 0.37 12.05 -29.32
C VAL A 310 0.84 12.20 -30.77
N LEU A 311 2.11 11.92 -31.04
CA LEU A 311 2.66 11.96 -32.40
C LEU A 311 2.08 10.86 -33.30
N GLN A 312 1.74 9.69 -32.76
CA GLN A 312 1.03 8.63 -33.51
C GLN A 312 -0.32 9.07 -34.03
N ARG A 313 -1.01 9.99 -33.32
CA ARG A 313 -2.28 10.56 -33.80
C ARG A 313 -2.12 11.44 -35.04
N ARG A 314 -0.93 11.95 -35.30
CA ARG A 314 -0.64 12.90 -36.40
C ARG A 314 0.11 12.30 -37.58
N GLN A 315 0.69 11.13 -37.43
CA GLN A 315 1.51 10.46 -38.46
C GLN A 315 1.33 8.94 -38.43
N ALA A 316 1.45 8.28 -39.59
CA ALA A 316 1.38 6.84 -39.74
C ALA A 316 2.59 6.14 -39.07
N LEU A 317 2.55 5.95 -37.76
CA LEU A 317 3.50 5.13 -37.04
C LEU A 317 3.11 3.64 -37.13
N PRO A 318 4.06 2.71 -36.95
CA PRO A 318 3.77 1.28 -37.00
C PRO A 318 2.69 0.89 -35.96
N PRO A 319 1.91 -0.17 -36.21
CA PRO A 319 0.84 -0.59 -35.31
C PRO A 319 1.34 -0.81 -33.88
N LEU A 320 0.51 -0.45 -32.91
CA LEU A 320 0.81 -0.63 -31.49
C LEU A 320 1.07 -2.13 -31.22
N PRO A 321 2.03 -2.48 -30.39
CA PRO A 321 2.35 -3.87 -30.05
C PRO A 321 1.33 -4.49 -29.07
N THR A 322 0.12 -3.96 -29.02
CA THR A 322 -0.95 -4.34 -28.09
C THR A 322 -2.29 -4.28 -28.80
N ASP A 323 -3.28 -5.01 -28.28
CA ASP A 323 -4.66 -4.98 -28.79
C ASP A 323 -5.41 -3.70 -28.36
N ALA A 324 -4.80 -2.88 -27.49
CA ALA A 324 -5.38 -1.64 -27.00
C ALA A 324 -5.26 -0.52 -28.04
N SER A 325 -6.31 0.24 -28.25
CA SER A 325 -6.27 1.43 -29.10
C SER A 325 -5.43 2.55 -28.49
N ALA A 326 -4.86 3.43 -29.32
CA ALA A 326 -4.10 4.59 -28.83
C ALA A 326 -4.94 5.48 -27.89
N ARG A 327 -6.24 5.61 -28.17
CA ARG A 327 -7.16 6.33 -27.30
C ARG A 327 -7.32 5.68 -25.93
N GLU A 328 -7.51 4.38 -25.91
CA GLU A 328 -7.63 3.63 -24.66
C GLU A 328 -6.40 3.83 -23.77
N LEU A 329 -5.22 3.74 -24.38
CA LEU A 329 -3.96 3.99 -23.67
C LEU A 329 -3.89 5.42 -23.13
N LEU A 330 -4.34 6.43 -23.92
CA LEU A 330 -4.38 7.83 -23.45
C LEU A 330 -5.36 8.02 -22.28
N VAL A 331 -6.54 7.40 -22.33
CA VAL A 331 -7.51 7.46 -21.24
C VAL A 331 -6.94 6.82 -19.97
N LEU A 332 -6.34 5.65 -20.09
CA LEU A 332 -5.72 4.96 -18.96
C LEU A 332 -4.54 5.76 -18.38
N LEU A 333 -3.69 6.33 -19.25
CA LEU A 333 -2.60 7.20 -18.81
C LEU A 333 -3.12 8.45 -18.11
N SER A 334 -4.16 9.10 -18.65
CA SER A 334 -4.78 10.28 -18.04
C SER A 334 -5.38 9.94 -16.67
N ALA A 335 -6.10 8.82 -16.55
CA ALA A 335 -6.63 8.33 -15.28
C ALA A 335 -5.50 8.08 -14.26
N THR A 336 -4.42 7.43 -14.69
CA THR A 336 -3.26 7.15 -13.84
C THR A 336 -2.58 8.44 -13.34
N LEU A 337 -2.38 9.41 -14.23
CA LEU A 337 -1.78 10.71 -13.88
C LEU A 337 -2.68 11.53 -12.95
N VAL A 338 -3.99 11.54 -13.19
CA VAL A 338 -4.96 12.19 -12.30
C VAL A 338 -4.93 11.54 -10.91
N GLY A 339 -4.94 10.21 -10.87
CA GLY A 339 -4.85 9.48 -9.60
C GLY A 339 -3.59 9.83 -8.83
N LEU A 340 -2.43 9.75 -9.47
CA LEU A 340 -1.15 10.09 -8.84
C LEU A 340 -1.12 11.55 -8.38
N ALA A 341 -1.57 12.49 -9.22
CA ALA A 341 -1.63 13.91 -8.89
C ALA A 341 -2.56 14.18 -7.71
N THR A 342 -3.72 13.50 -7.64
CA THR A 342 -4.66 13.63 -6.52
C THR A 342 -4.03 13.15 -5.22
N TRP A 343 -3.36 11.98 -5.21
CA TRP A 343 -2.73 11.43 -4.02
C TRP A 343 -1.54 12.26 -3.55
N ILE A 344 -0.60 12.56 -4.44
CA ILE A 344 0.59 13.36 -4.10
C ILE A 344 0.18 14.80 -3.76
N GLY A 345 -0.73 15.38 -4.54
CA GLY A 345 -1.23 16.74 -4.32
C GLY A 345 -1.93 16.88 -2.97
N TRP A 346 -2.85 15.95 -2.65
CA TRP A 346 -3.50 15.93 -1.34
C TRP A 346 -2.47 15.82 -0.21
N TRP A 347 -1.58 14.84 -0.27
CA TRP A 347 -0.60 14.62 0.77
C TRP A 347 0.35 15.81 0.94
N ALA A 348 0.81 16.40 -0.15
CA ALA A 348 1.70 17.56 -0.13
C ALA A 348 1.01 18.81 0.44
N LEU A 349 -0.25 19.05 0.06
CA LEU A 349 -1.01 20.24 0.45
C LEU A 349 -1.68 20.11 1.82
N SER A 350 -1.87 18.91 2.32
CA SER A 350 -2.47 18.66 3.64
C SER A 350 -1.56 19.17 4.76
N SER A 351 -1.95 20.27 5.39
CA SER A 351 -1.15 20.93 6.45
C SER A 351 -1.13 20.17 7.77
N HIS A 352 -2.10 19.27 7.98
CA HIS A 352 -2.32 18.60 9.27
C HIS A 352 -1.54 17.30 9.42
N LEU A 353 -0.98 16.76 8.34
CA LEU A 353 -0.24 15.50 8.43
C LEU A 353 1.22 15.80 8.74
N PRO A 354 1.79 15.18 9.78
CA PRO A 354 3.23 15.09 9.92
C PRO A 354 3.83 14.37 8.71
N VAL A 355 5.13 14.18 8.68
CA VAL A 355 5.83 13.46 7.60
C VAL A 355 5.46 11.96 7.65
N TRP A 356 4.16 11.65 7.57
CA TRP A 356 3.65 10.29 7.51
C TRP A 356 3.65 9.83 6.07
N ILE A 357 4.77 9.29 5.68
CA ILE A 357 5.08 8.87 4.32
C ILE A 357 4.26 7.66 3.85
N ARG A 358 3.55 6.96 4.73
CA ARG A 358 2.71 5.83 4.33
C ARG A 358 1.36 6.25 3.72
N HIS A 359 0.84 7.43 4.03
CA HIS A 359 -0.46 7.85 3.52
C HIS A 359 -0.59 7.89 1.98
N PRO A 360 0.42 8.31 1.19
CA PRO A 360 0.36 8.20 -0.26
C PRO A 360 0.52 6.78 -0.79
N SER A 361 0.88 5.78 0.03
CA SER A 361 1.22 4.44 -0.45
C SER A 361 0.13 3.75 -1.30
N PRO A 362 -1.18 3.80 -0.99
CA PRO A 362 -2.16 3.14 -1.86
C PRO A 362 -2.12 3.69 -3.28
N GLY A 363 -1.98 5.02 -3.44
CA GLY A 363 -1.83 5.66 -4.75
C GLY A 363 -0.52 5.30 -5.44
N LEU A 364 0.59 5.28 -4.69
CA LEU A 364 1.90 4.92 -5.23
C LEU A 364 1.93 3.47 -5.72
N PHE A 365 1.44 2.52 -4.92
CA PHE A 365 1.36 1.10 -5.29
C PHE A 365 0.39 0.84 -6.44
N ALA A 366 -0.68 1.65 -6.60
CA ALA A 366 -1.62 1.50 -7.69
C ALA A 366 -1.13 2.16 -9.00
N PHE A 367 -0.61 3.38 -8.96
CA PHE A 367 -0.40 4.18 -10.17
C PHE A 367 1.03 4.19 -10.69
N ILE A 368 2.07 4.16 -9.84
CA ILE A 368 3.47 4.15 -10.30
C ILE A 368 3.78 2.89 -11.14
N PRO A 369 3.36 1.68 -10.76
CA PRO A 369 3.56 0.49 -11.60
C PRO A 369 2.91 0.59 -12.97
N VAL A 370 1.75 1.24 -13.07
CA VAL A 370 1.07 1.47 -14.36
C VAL A 370 1.88 2.42 -15.24
N LEU A 371 2.47 3.47 -14.65
CA LEU A 371 3.39 4.35 -15.38
C LEU A 371 4.63 3.60 -15.88
N ALA A 372 5.17 2.66 -15.11
CA ALA A 372 6.29 1.82 -15.55
C ALA A 372 5.93 0.95 -16.77
N ALA A 373 4.68 0.47 -16.85
CA ALA A 373 4.20 -0.22 -18.04
C ALA A 373 4.15 0.70 -19.27
N PHE A 374 3.71 1.95 -19.12
CA PHE A 374 3.75 2.96 -20.17
C PHE A 374 5.18 3.31 -20.60
N LEU A 375 6.12 3.30 -19.66
CA LEU A 375 7.53 3.46 -19.94
C LEU A 375 8.04 2.40 -20.94
N VAL A 376 7.75 1.13 -20.66
CA VAL A 376 8.14 0.02 -21.56
C VAL A 376 7.49 0.17 -22.93
N LEU A 377 6.20 0.56 -22.97
CA LEU A 377 5.53 0.86 -24.24
C LEU A 377 6.25 1.97 -25.00
N GLY A 378 6.54 3.10 -24.36
CA GLY A 378 7.26 4.22 -24.97
C GLY A 378 8.63 3.83 -25.51
N ALA A 379 9.41 3.08 -24.72
CA ALA A 379 10.71 2.55 -25.13
C ALA A 379 10.60 1.65 -26.38
N ARG A 380 9.60 0.77 -26.44
CA ARG A 380 9.33 -0.10 -27.61
C ARG A 380 8.95 0.70 -28.85
N LEU A 381 8.08 1.72 -28.70
CA LEU A 381 7.67 2.58 -29.81
C LEU A 381 8.86 3.37 -30.36
N LEU A 382 9.69 3.94 -29.50
CA LEU A 382 10.93 4.61 -29.89
C LEU A 382 11.93 3.67 -30.57
N TRP A 383 12.03 2.44 -30.08
CA TRP A 383 12.87 1.42 -30.70
C TRP A 383 12.40 1.03 -32.10
N ASN A 384 11.06 0.96 -32.30
CA ASN A 384 10.48 0.57 -33.59
C ASN A 384 10.37 1.71 -34.59
N ALA A 385 10.35 3.00 -34.15
CA ALA A 385 10.32 4.18 -35.01
C ALA A 385 11.60 4.39 -35.84
N ARG A 386 12.30 3.30 -36.16
CA ARG A 386 13.65 3.24 -36.74
C ARG A 386 13.77 3.71 -38.18
N SER A 387 12.69 3.83 -38.93
CA SER A 387 12.78 3.90 -40.39
C SER A 387 13.06 5.30 -40.96
N SER A 388 13.00 6.39 -40.15
CA SER A 388 12.97 7.76 -40.67
C SER A 388 13.98 8.77 -40.07
N GLY A 389 14.96 8.37 -39.26
CA GLY A 389 15.87 9.30 -38.59
C GLY A 389 17.37 9.04 -38.76
N ALA A 390 18.21 10.06 -38.57
CA ALA A 390 19.67 10.01 -38.68
C ALA A 390 20.31 8.96 -37.73
N PRO A 391 21.36 8.23 -38.18
CA PRO A 391 21.97 7.10 -37.43
C PRO A 391 22.49 7.49 -36.03
N ALA A 392 23.05 8.67 -35.85
CA ALA A 392 23.57 9.13 -34.55
C ALA A 392 22.49 9.30 -33.48
N ARG A 393 21.29 9.80 -33.84
CA ARG A 393 20.15 9.92 -32.93
C ARG A 393 19.64 8.55 -32.44
N ARG A 394 19.74 7.52 -33.28
CA ARG A 394 19.37 6.13 -32.97
C ARG A 394 20.28 5.51 -31.92
N THR A 395 21.60 5.75 -32.04
CA THR A 395 22.60 5.21 -31.10
C THR A 395 22.42 5.85 -29.71
N GLY A 396 22.20 7.17 -29.64
CA GLY A 396 21.96 7.87 -28.37
C GLY A 396 20.72 7.38 -27.64
N LEU A 397 19.59 7.17 -28.36
CA LEU A 397 18.35 6.64 -27.74
C LEU A 397 18.51 5.19 -27.24
N ARG A 398 19.29 4.36 -27.94
CA ARG A 398 19.60 3.00 -27.48
C ARG A 398 20.48 3.00 -26.24
N ALA A 399 21.51 3.82 -26.22
CA ALA A 399 22.41 3.95 -25.09
C ALA A 399 21.63 4.45 -23.86
N ALA A 400 20.74 5.45 -24.02
CA ALA A 400 19.87 5.94 -22.96
C ALA A 400 18.91 4.86 -22.42
N ALA A 401 18.28 4.07 -23.31
CA ALA A 401 17.38 2.98 -22.90
C ALA A 401 18.12 1.88 -22.14
N VAL A 402 19.32 1.51 -22.58
CA VAL A 402 20.17 0.52 -21.90
C VAL A 402 20.62 1.06 -20.54
N ALA A 403 21.12 2.30 -20.49
CA ALA A 403 21.54 2.93 -19.24
C ALA A 403 20.39 3.01 -18.22
N ALA A 404 19.19 3.41 -18.67
CA ALA A 404 18.00 3.46 -17.82
C ALA A 404 17.61 2.06 -17.29
N SER A 405 17.68 1.02 -18.14
CA SER A 405 17.37 -0.35 -17.73
C SER A 405 18.37 -0.89 -16.71
N VAL A 406 19.67 -0.62 -16.92
CA VAL A 406 20.74 -1.00 -15.98
C VAL A 406 20.54 -0.29 -14.64
N LEU A 407 20.25 1.02 -14.67
CA LEU A 407 20.04 1.81 -13.47
C LEU A 407 18.81 1.32 -12.67
N LEU A 408 17.71 1.02 -13.37
CA LEU A 408 16.53 0.44 -12.75
C LEU A 408 16.84 -0.92 -12.11
N ALA A 409 17.57 -1.80 -12.81
CA ALA A 409 17.97 -3.10 -12.29
C ALA A 409 18.86 -2.97 -11.04
N LEU A 410 19.83 -2.05 -11.05
CA LEU A 410 20.67 -1.77 -9.89
C LEU A 410 19.88 -1.23 -8.70
N THR A 411 18.94 -0.32 -8.96
CA THR A 411 18.06 0.21 -7.89
C THR A 411 17.21 -0.88 -7.28
N LEU A 412 16.59 -1.74 -8.11
CA LEU A 412 15.80 -2.87 -7.62
C LEU A 412 16.66 -3.85 -6.81
N ALA A 413 17.89 -4.12 -7.25
CA ALA A 413 18.82 -4.98 -6.51
C ALA A 413 19.17 -4.37 -5.14
N VAL A 414 19.40 -3.06 -5.05
CA VAL A 414 19.65 -2.34 -3.80
C VAL A 414 18.43 -2.41 -2.88
N GLN A 415 17.23 -2.20 -3.42
CA GLN A 415 15.98 -2.27 -2.64
C GLN A 415 15.73 -3.70 -2.12
N VAL A 416 15.85 -4.71 -2.96
CA VAL A 416 15.70 -6.12 -2.52
C VAL A 416 16.74 -6.48 -1.46
N ARG A 417 18.01 -6.06 -1.63
CA ARG A 417 19.04 -6.26 -0.62
C ARG A 417 18.67 -5.56 0.70
N GLY A 418 18.14 -4.35 0.63
CA GLY A 418 17.64 -3.63 1.81
C GLY A 418 16.55 -4.39 2.54
N HIS A 419 15.58 -4.95 1.82
CA HIS A 419 14.53 -5.79 2.40
C HIS A 419 15.08 -7.08 3.04
N VAL A 420 16.10 -7.70 2.46
CA VAL A 420 16.79 -8.84 3.10
C VAL A 420 17.52 -8.38 4.36
N GLY A 421 18.21 -7.24 4.30
CA GLY A 421 18.92 -6.68 5.45
C GLY A 421 18.02 -6.19 6.59
N ILE A 422 16.74 -5.87 6.32
CA ILE A 422 15.76 -5.57 7.39
C ILE A 422 15.59 -6.74 8.34
N ALA A 423 15.66 -7.98 7.86
CA ALA A 423 15.60 -9.16 8.71
C ALA A 423 16.77 -9.22 9.71
N ASP A 424 17.92 -8.66 9.35
CA ASP A 424 19.10 -8.59 10.21
C ASP A 424 19.10 -7.34 11.11
N HIS A 425 18.35 -6.29 10.73
CA HIS A 425 18.27 -5.00 11.42
C HIS A 425 16.81 -4.74 11.84
N VAL A 426 16.31 -5.59 12.72
CA VAL A 426 14.95 -5.49 13.22
C VAL A 426 14.74 -4.13 13.90
N ARG A 427 13.68 -3.44 13.50
CA ARG A 427 13.32 -2.15 14.11
C ARG A 427 13.17 -2.31 15.62
N TYR A 428 13.84 -1.45 16.39
CA TYR A 428 13.95 -1.54 17.85
C TYR A 428 14.72 -2.76 18.37
N GLY A 429 15.52 -3.46 17.54
CA GLY A 429 16.32 -4.60 17.97
C GLY A 429 15.52 -5.83 18.40
N GLU A 430 14.24 -5.94 18.02
CA GLU A 430 13.35 -7.01 18.47
C GLU A 430 12.72 -7.76 17.27
N THR A 431 12.83 -9.07 17.28
CA THR A 431 12.19 -9.98 16.31
C THR A 431 10.77 -10.33 16.72
N LEU A 432 9.97 -10.86 15.78
CA LEU A 432 8.65 -11.42 16.08
C LEU A 432 8.72 -12.57 17.11
N GLY A 433 9.78 -13.36 17.08
CA GLY A 433 10.00 -14.45 18.05
C GLY A 433 10.21 -13.96 19.46
N GLU A 434 11.04 -12.93 19.65
CA GLU A 434 11.26 -12.28 20.95
C GLU A 434 9.99 -11.60 21.45
N GLN A 435 9.26 -10.93 20.57
CA GLN A 435 7.98 -10.30 20.88
C GLN A 435 6.93 -11.32 21.36
N ARG A 436 6.84 -12.48 20.70
CA ARG A 436 5.98 -13.59 21.14
C ARG A 436 6.41 -14.17 22.48
N THR A 437 7.71 -14.29 22.72
CA THR A 437 8.23 -14.77 24.00
C THR A 437 7.85 -13.80 25.14
N ALA A 438 8.00 -12.50 24.90
CA ALA A 438 7.57 -11.47 25.85
C ALA A 438 6.05 -11.51 26.07
N ALA A 439 5.26 -11.64 24.99
CA ALA A 439 3.81 -11.75 25.07
C ALA A 439 3.35 -12.98 25.85
N ALA A 440 3.98 -14.14 25.67
CA ALA A 440 3.68 -15.33 26.44
C ALA A 440 3.96 -15.14 27.94
N ALA A 441 5.08 -14.49 28.29
CA ALA A 441 5.40 -14.19 29.68
C ALA A 441 4.41 -13.20 30.32
N VAL A 442 3.96 -12.19 29.56
CA VAL A 442 2.91 -11.25 29.99
C VAL A 442 1.56 -11.98 30.16
N GLY A 443 1.20 -12.86 29.21
CA GLY A 443 -0.08 -13.57 29.22
C GLY A 443 -0.27 -14.51 30.43
N VAL A 444 0.83 -15.08 30.95
CA VAL A 444 0.79 -15.95 32.16
C VAL A 444 0.27 -15.17 33.39
N LEU A 445 0.38 -13.85 33.40
CA LEU A 445 -0.06 -13.03 34.53
C LEU A 445 -1.57 -12.82 34.58
N GLY A 446 -2.29 -13.14 33.50
CA GLY A 446 -3.75 -13.16 33.46
C GLY A 446 -4.41 -11.78 33.52
N GLU A 447 -3.67 -10.72 33.23
CA GLU A 447 -4.22 -9.36 33.22
C GLU A 447 -5.17 -9.15 32.02
N GLU A 448 -6.40 -8.74 32.26
CA GLU A 448 -7.37 -8.49 31.18
C GLU A 448 -7.03 -7.22 30.38
N THR A 449 -6.43 -6.22 31.04
CA THR A 449 -6.11 -4.93 30.42
C THR A 449 -4.77 -4.43 30.93
N LEU A 450 -3.87 -4.10 30.03
CA LEU A 450 -2.58 -3.51 30.32
C LEU A 450 -2.46 -2.13 29.68
N ALA A 451 -1.96 -1.18 30.44
CA ALA A 451 -1.72 0.16 29.93
C ALA A 451 -0.28 0.26 29.36
N SER A 452 -0.09 1.08 28.33
CA SER A 452 1.22 1.39 27.77
C SER A 452 1.21 2.76 27.08
N SER A 453 2.39 3.31 26.80
CA SER A 453 2.53 4.36 25.78
C SER A 453 2.41 3.74 24.39
N TRP A 454 2.07 4.57 23.38
CA TRP A 454 2.10 4.11 21.99
C TRP A 454 3.50 3.62 21.60
N GLY A 455 3.57 2.42 21.06
CA GLY A 455 4.84 1.81 20.65
C GLY A 455 4.84 0.28 20.77
N PRO A 456 6.04 -0.36 20.83
CA PRO A 456 6.21 -1.81 20.83
C PRO A 456 5.41 -2.56 21.91
N ALA A 457 5.19 -1.94 23.06
CA ALA A 457 4.42 -2.54 24.14
C ALA A 457 2.97 -2.85 23.75
N VAL A 458 2.34 -2.03 22.90
CA VAL A 458 0.98 -2.28 22.38
C VAL A 458 0.90 -3.65 21.69
N SER A 459 1.90 -3.96 20.87
CA SER A 459 1.96 -5.23 20.14
C SER A 459 2.09 -6.43 21.07
N VAL A 460 2.94 -6.33 22.09
CA VAL A 460 3.11 -7.39 23.10
C VAL A 460 1.82 -7.61 23.90
N ILE A 461 1.15 -6.52 24.28
CA ILE A 461 -0.14 -6.61 24.99
C ILE A 461 -1.18 -7.35 24.13
N VAL A 462 -1.36 -6.95 22.88
CA VAL A 462 -2.32 -7.63 21.98
C VAL A 462 -1.96 -9.09 21.74
N LEU A 463 -0.66 -9.39 21.57
CA LEU A 463 -0.19 -10.78 21.40
C LEU A 463 -0.34 -11.61 22.68
N SER A 464 -0.33 -11.01 23.86
CA SER A 464 -0.56 -11.72 25.14
C SER A 464 -2.02 -12.10 25.37
N GLY A 465 -2.94 -11.59 24.55
CA GLY A 465 -4.38 -11.74 24.72
C GLY A 465 -5.02 -10.70 25.63
N ALA A 466 -4.22 -9.79 26.23
CA ALA A 466 -4.73 -8.67 27.00
C ALA A 466 -5.21 -7.52 26.09
N ARG A 467 -6.07 -6.68 26.63
CA ARG A 467 -6.48 -5.44 25.96
C ARG A 467 -5.44 -4.35 26.18
N ALA A 468 -5.11 -3.64 25.10
CA ALA A 468 -4.17 -2.54 25.17
C ALA A 468 -4.88 -1.22 25.52
N ALA A 469 -4.31 -0.46 26.48
CA ALA A 469 -4.78 0.86 26.87
C ALA A 469 -3.64 1.89 26.86
N LEU A 470 -3.90 3.12 26.39
CA LEU A 470 -2.88 4.18 26.43
C LEU A 470 -2.87 4.87 27.80
N VAL A 471 -1.67 5.06 28.33
CA VAL A 471 -1.45 5.70 29.64
C VAL A 471 -1.92 7.15 29.70
N ASP A 472 -1.95 7.85 28.55
CA ASP A 472 -2.36 9.24 28.46
C ASP A 472 -3.89 9.41 28.51
N ALA A 473 -4.62 8.28 28.44
CA ALA A 473 -6.08 8.31 28.48
C ALA A 473 -6.59 8.44 29.91
N PRO A 474 -7.57 9.32 30.17
CA PRO A 474 -8.19 9.45 31.48
C PRO A 474 -8.77 8.11 31.98
N GLY A 475 -8.52 7.74 33.22
CA GLY A 475 -9.12 6.58 33.88
C GLY A 475 -8.23 5.35 34.02
N PHE A 476 -6.96 5.41 33.67
CA PHE A 476 -6.00 4.31 33.88
C PHE A 476 -4.97 4.55 35.01
N ALA A 477 -5.28 5.42 35.95
CA ALA A 477 -4.52 5.52 37.20
C ALA A 477 -4.64 4.20 37.97
N GLY A 478 -3.51 3.63 38.38
CA GLY A 478 -3.44 2.37 39.13
C GLY A 478 -3.56 1.08 38.29
N THR A 479 -3.64 1.18 36.95
CA THR A 479 -3.63 0.00 36.07
C THR A 479 -2.19 -0.45 35.85
N THR A 480 -1.96 -1.77 35.88
CA THR A 480 -0.67 -2.36 35.51
C THR A 480 -0.21 -1.87 34.13
N ARG A 481 1.05 -1.42 34.05
CA ARG A 481 1.63 -0.85 32.83
C ARG A 481 2.74 -1.71 32.29
N LEU A 482 2.73 -1.87 30.96
CA LEU A 482 3.85 -2.45 30.22
C LEU A 482 4.67 -1.33 29.56
N TYR A 483 5.93 -1.25 29.92
CA TYR A 483 6.89 -0.30 29.37
C TYR A 483 7.80 -1.01 28.37
N ALA A 484 8.17 -0.35 27.30
CA ALA A 484 9.13 -0.83 26.31
C ALA A 484 10.39 0.02 26.35
N ASN A 485 11.55 -0.60 26.26
CA ASN A 485 12.81 0.08 26.05
C ASN A 485 13.12 0.18 24.55
N TYR A 486 13.34 1.40 24.08
CA TYR A 486 13.71 1.68 22.68
C TYR A 486 15.22 1.72 22.46
N ASP A 487 16.00 1.87 23.54
CA ASP A 487 17.46 1.92 23.53
C ASP A 487 18.00 0.60 24.09
N VAL A 488 18.38 -0.31 23.20
CA VAL A 488 18.90 -1.65 23.54
C VAL A 488 20.40 -1.64 23.93
N SER A 489 21.03 -0.48 23.95
CA SER A 489 22.41 -0.35 24.51
C SER A 489 22.42 -0.59 26.01
N GLU A 490 23.55 -1.06 26.56
CA GLU A 490 23.71 -1.21 28.02
C GLU A 490 23.33 0.07 28.77
N ALA A 491 23.86 1.21 28.32
CA ALA A 491 23.53 2.52 28.91
C ALA A 491 22.06 2.90 28.77
N GLY A 492 21.38 2.44 27.71
CA GLY A 492 19.94 2.60 27.51
C GLY A 492 19.14 1.75 28.49
N LEU A 493 19.54 0.51 28.69
CA LEU A 493 18.93 -0.41 29.66
C LEU A 493 19.07 0.11 31.09
N ASP A 494 20.23 0.60 31.47
CA ASP A 494 20.45 1.17 32.80
C ASP A 494 19.58 2.40 33.06
N ARG A 495 19.49 3.31 32.08
CA ARG A 495 18.59 4.49 32.18
C ARG A 495 17.13 4.09 32.28
N PHE A 496 16.73 3.09 31.53
CA PHE A 496 15.37 2.55 31.55
C PHE A 496 15.03 1.97 32.93
N HIS A 497 15.93 1.18 33.51
CA HIS A 497 15.73 0.59 34.82
C HIS A 497 15.66 1.66 35.91
N ALA A 498 16.57 2.64 35.90
CA ALA A 498 16.52 3.75 36.85
C ALA A 498 15.22 4.58 36.74
N ALA A 499 14.75 4.81 35.52
CA ALA A 499 13.48 5.49 35.31
C ALA A 499 12.28 4.70 35.85
N LEU A 500 12.29 3.37 35.70
CA LEU A 500 11.23 2.51 36.24
C LEU A 500 11.21 2.49 37.79
N GLU A 501 12.37 2.43 38.43
CA GLU A 501 12.44 2.48 39.89
C GLU A 501 11.85 3.78 40.46
N ALA A 502 11.93 4.88 39.71
CA ALA A 502 11.32 6.15 40.10
C ALA A 502 9.77 6.19 39.91
N VAL A 503 9.22 5.38 39.01
CA VAL A 503 7.80 5.44 38.61
C VAL A 503 6.98 4.29 39.19
N CYS A 504 7.57 3.12 39.41
CA CYS A 504 6.87 1.92 39.88
C CYS A 504 6.70 1.91 41.40
N GLU A 505 5.56 1.42 41.86
CA GLU A 505 5.33 1.18 43.31
C GLU A 505 6.18 0.01 43.81
N ASP A 506 6.22 -1.07 43.03
CA ASP A 506 6.94 -2.30 43.33
C ASP A 506 8.15 -2.49 42.42
N VAL A 507 8.95 -3.51 42.71
CA VAL A 507 10.07 -3.92 41.83
C VAL A 507 9.52 -4.33 40.48
N PRO A 508 9.91 -3.65 39.37
CA PRO A 508 9.38 -3.97 38.06
C PRO A 508 9.69 -5.41 37.65
N LEU A 509 8.68 -6.14 37.15
CA LEU A 509 8.85 -7.41 36.50
C LEU A 509 9.50 -7.20 35.13
N ARG A 510 10.70 -7.72 34.91
CA ARG A 510 11.47 -7.57 33.68
C ARG A 510 11.20 -8.73 32.73
N ILE A 511 10.90 -8.41 31.48
CA ILE A 511 10.58 -9.39 30.43
C ILE A 511 11.29 -8.96 29.14
N GLY A 512 12.52 -9.40 28.95
CA GLY A 512 13.34 -8.97 27.80
C GLY A 512 13.54 -7.46 27.74
N HIS A 513 13.08 -6.85 26.64
CA HIS A 513 13.09 -5.39 26.44
C HIS A 513 11.93 -4.66 27.14
N TYR A 514 11.10 -5.38 27.89
CA TYR A 514 9.93 -4.84 28.55
C TYR A 514 10.05 -4.91 30.05
N ALA A 515 9.30 -4.05 30.71
CA ALA A 515 9.10 -4.12 32.14
C ALA A 515 7.66 -3.82 32.49
N MET A 516 7.13 -4.50 33.49
CA MET A 516 5.76 -4.34 33.94
C MET A 516 5.73 -3.99 35.42
N CYS A 517 4.93 -3.00 35.76
CA CYS A 517 4.69 -2.60 37.15
C CYS A 517 3.38 -1.81 37.30
N ILE A 518 2.93 -1.63 38.54
CA ILE A 518 1.91 -0.66 38.89
C ILE A 518 2.60 0.69 39.10
N PRO A 519 2.19 1.77 38.40
CA PRO A 519 2.78 3.09 38.61
C PRO A 519 2.30 3.68 39.95
N ARG A 520 3.20 4.45 40.60
CA ARG A 520 2.91 5.19 41.85
C ARG A 520 1.82 6.21 41.67
#